data_5ee00ec470c67e3e98489b7ee7443c76
#
_entry.id   5ee00ec470c67e3e98489b7ee7443c76
#
_cell.length_a   1.000
_cell.length_b   1.000
_cell.length_c   1.000
_cell.angle_alpha   90.00
_cell.angle_beta   90.00
_cell.angle_gamma   90.00
#
_symmetry.space_group_name_H-M   'P 1'
#
loop_
_entity.id
_entity.type
_entity.pdbx_description
1 polymer ?
#
loop_
_entity_poly.entity_id
_entity_poly.type
_entity_poly.pdbx_seq_one_letter_code
_entity_poly.pdbx_strand_id
1 'polypeptide(L)'
;MSIDKRGRELWRRIAPARRAAFFGCLTTGLLVHLYAFTNLIPNSDGLSRVYDLQQMTVSGRWFLHYASALNNFTQMPMAAGLLSLLFLGLAAALITSLLDIHSALLGGLSGAVLAAFPCLGYTFLYLFTAPAYCLSILLAALAVWLAKRGWAGGLLGAAALALSMGIYQAYASVAISLALLAVLKETLAPQASLRETWGLGLRLVFTLAAGAALYYAVLLVFLKVKNLELLSYLGMDAASSGYPLKELPRLVLDACKQAASFFFRPGAANAFTTPFLVLVDLLALAVGALCWFLRLRAGALWRELWRPLGGLAMAALLPLGMGFSQILSPYAQPTPLMKYAYVSAYLAVVLLLQRGDEVSARERVLLAPAAAVWAAALLLFCLNTNNLLYTASAQAHRATESYLTRLFARVEGCPGYEPGMEVAFVGAIAQEQLRAQIPSYAQVDHYSAPRDNVAVLNKHIYHYLRDWLNIPVEELDEETMKSIAQTAWFKAMPLYPAPGSVALAEGRVVVKLQEEYTPKSDFEIAYEDRR
;
A
#
# COMPACT_ATOMS: atom_id res chain seq x y z
N MET A 1 13.62 40.03 -14.42
CA MET A 1 14.46 39.03 -13.72
C MET A 1 14.38 37.74 -14.54
N SER A 2 15.53 37.17 -14.96
CA SER A 2 15.52 35.97 -15.78
C SER A 2 14.94 34.77 -15.00
N ILE A 3 14.31 33.84 -15.69
CA ILE A 3 13.71 32.59 -15.12
C ILE A 3 14.74 31.87 -14.25
N ASP A 4 15.99 31.80 -14.69
CA ASP A 4 17.11 31.19 -13.97
C ASP A 4 17.43 31.86 -12.62
N LYS A 5 17.31 33.17 -12.51
CA LYS A 5 17.52 33.87 -11.23
C LYS A 5 16.39 33.56 -10.24
N ARG A 6 15.14 33.55 -10.71
CA ARG A 6 13.99 33.17 -9.90
C ARG A 6 14.06 31.71 -9.44
N GLY A 7 14.43 30.81 -10.35
CA GLY A 7 14.60 29.39 -10.03
C GLY A 7 15.66 29.17 -8.94
N ARG A 8 16.84 29.81 -9.07
CA ARG A 8 17.91 29.75 -8.07
C ARG A 8 17.53 30.35 -6.73
N GLU A 9 16.78 31.44 -6.73
CA GLU A 9 16.29 32.06 -5.48
C GLU A 9 15.26 31.18 -4.79
N LEU A 10 14.29 30.62 -5.51
CA LEU A 10 13.32 29.67 -4.98
C LEU A 10 14.00 28.42 -4.41
N TRP A 11 14.98 27.87 -5.14
CA TRP A 11 15.76 26.74 -4.69
C TRP A 11 16.52 27.02 -3.39
N ARG A 12 17.13 28.21 -3.27
CA ARG A 12 17.85 28.62 -2.05
C ARG A 12 16.92 28.79 -0.84
N ARG A 13 15.64 29.13 -1.06
CA ARG A 13 14.64 29.26 0.00
C ARG A 13 14.18 27.92 0.59
N ILE A 14 14.35 26.81 -0.14
CA ILE A 14 14.02 25.47 0.37
C ILE A 14 15.12 25.03 1.31
N ALA A 15 14.75 24.72 2.57
CA ALA A 15 15.71 24.26 3.58
C ALA A 15 16.49 23.03 3.13
N PRO A 16 17.81 22.91 3.46
CA PRO A 16 18.65 21.77 3.04
C PRO A 16 18.06 20.41 3.40
N ALA A 17 17.45 20.26 4.58
CA ALA A 17 16.80 19.03 5.01
C ALA A 17 15.64 18.60 4.10
N ARG A 18 14.82 19.55 3.62
CA ARG A 18 13.70 19.26 2.71
C ARG A 18 14.19 18.83 1.34
N ARG A 19 15.27 19.48 0.82
CA ARG A 19 15.91 19.06 -0.42
C ARG A 19 16.51 17.67 -0.29
N ALA A 20 17.19 17.42 0.83
CA ALA A 20 17.75 16.11 1.12
C ALA A 20 16.67 15.02 1.23
N ALA A 21 15.51 15.33 1.82
CA ALA A 21 14.39 14.39 1.87
C ALA A 21 13.83 14.06 0.49
N PHE A 22 13.66 15.07 -0.36
CA PHE A 22 13.20 14.88 -1.73
C PHE A 22 14.18 14.00 -2.53
N PHE A 23 15.46 14.34 -2.54
CA PHE A 23 16.46 13.58 -3.29
C PHE A 23 16.77 12.23 -2.64
N GLY A 24 16.75 12.13 -1.31
CA GLY A 24 16.88 10.86 -0.60
C GLY A 24 15.75 9.89 -0.97
N CYS A 25 14.52 10.40 -1.13
CA CYS A 25 13.39 9.64 -1.62
C CYS A 25 13.60 9.19 -3.08
N LEU A 26 13.99 10.10 -3.98
CA LEU A 26 14.21 9.77 -5.39
C LEU A 26 15.34 8.77 -5.58
N THR A 27 16.50 9.01 -4.96
CA THR A 27 17.68 8.14 -5.14
C THR A 27 17.45 6.76 -4.54
N THR A 28 16.91 6.68 -3.32
CA THR A 28 16.59 5.39 -2.69
C THR A 28 15.46 4.69 -3.44
N GLY A 29 14.42 5.42 -3.85
CA GLY A 29 13.32 4.86 -4.61
C GLY A 29 13.78 4.26 -5.95
N LEU A 30 14.69 4.94 -6.67
CA LEU A 30 15.30 4.38 -7.86
C LEU A 30 16.13 3.13 -7.57
N LEU A 31 16.98 3.16 -6.54
CA LEU A 31 17.82 2.00 -6.17
C LEU A 31 16.98 0.78 -5.78
N VAL A 32 15.88 1.00 -5.05
CA VAL A 32 15.03 -0.09 -4.54
C VAL A 32 14.08 -0.62 -5.61
N HIS A 33 13.51 0.26 -6.46
CA HIS A 33 12.41 -0.09 -7.34
C HIS A 33 12.78 -0.08 -8.84
N LEU A 34 14.06 0.15 -9.18
CA LEU A 34 14.51 0.24 -10.58
C LEU A 34 14.06 -0.99 -11.40
N TYR A 35 14.10 -2.18 -10.79
CA TYR A 35 13.66 -3.40 -11.47
C TYR A 35 12.19 -3.31 -11.90
N ALA A 36 11.30 -2.88 -11.02
CA ALA A 36 9.88 -2.71 -11.34
C ALA A 36 9.64 -1.57 -12.37
N PHE A 37 10.52 -0.58 -12.42
CA PHE A 37 10.39 0.56 -13.36
C PHE A 37 10.98 0.26 -14.74
N THR A 38 11.78 -0.77 -14.88
CA THR A 38 12.40 -1.19 -16.14
C THR A 38 11.82 -2.49 -16.69
N ASN A 39 10.98 -3.18 -15.91
CA ASN A 39 10.35 -4.42 -16.30
C ASN A 39 8.83 -4.32 -16.15
N LEU A 40 8.12 -4.74 -17.16
CA LEU A 40 6.67 -4.86 -17.07
C LEU A 40 6.33 -6.18 -16.36
N ILE A 41 5.89 -6.07 -15.11
CA ILE A 41 5.48 -7.21 -14.29
C ILE A 41 3.96 -7.10 -14.10
N PRO A 42 3.16 -7.96 -14.76
CA PRO A 42 1.72 -7.92 -14.58
C PRO A 42 1.32 -8.48 -13.22
N ASN A 43 0.22 -7.98 -12.70
CA ASN A 43 -0.52 -8.65 -11.65
C ASN A 43 -1.93 -8.99 -12.16
N SER A 44 -2.68 -9.79 -11.41
CA SER A 44 -4.02 -10.23 -11.79
C SER A 44 -5.00 -9.07 -12.10
N ASP A 45 -4.96 -8.00 -11.31
CA ASP A 45 -5.84 -6.83 -11.50
C ASP A 45 -5.42 -6.01 -12.73
N GLY A 46 -4.12 -5.97 -13.02
CA GLY A 46 -3.55 -5.27 -14.17
C GLY A 46 -3.72 -5.99 -15.51
N LEU A 47 -4.21 -7.22 -15.52
CA LEU A 47 -4.59 -7.93 -16.75
C LEU A 47 -5.91 -7.39 -17.33
N SER A 48 -6.78 -6.85 -16.49
CA SER A 48 -8.01 -6.23 -16.94
C SER A 48 -7.71 -4.86 -17.54
N ARG A 49 -8.10 -4.62 -18.79
CA ARG A 49 -7.70 -3.41 -19.57
C ARG A 49 -8.21 -2.11 -19.00
N VAL A 50 -9.27 -2.13 -18.25
CA VAL A 50 -9.90 -0.91 -17.74
C VAL A 50 -10.37 -1.17 -16.32
N TYR A 51 -9.87 -0.37 -15.39
CA TYR A 51 -10.54 -0.21 -14.12
C TYR A 51 -11.91 0.40 -14.42
N ASP A 52 -12.95 -0.38 -14.24
CA ASP A 52 -14.30 0.12 -14.41
C ASP A 52 -14.53 1.29 -13.45
N LEU A 53 -14.90 2.43 -14.01
CA LEU A 53 -15.28 3.63 -13.27
C LEU A 53 -16.33 3.33 -12.19
N GLN A 54 -17.23 2.39 -12.46
CA GLN A 54 -18.27 1.98 -11.53
C GLN A 54 -17.66 1.23 -10.34
N GLN A 55 -16.72 0.32 -10.55
CA GLN A 55 -16.03 -0.35 -9.44
C GLN A 55 -15.21 0.60 -8.58
N MET A 56 -14.57 1.62 -9.16
CA MET A 56 -13.86 2.65 -8.38
C MET A 56 -14.82 3.44 -7.49
N THR A 57 -15.94 3.89 -8.02
CA THR A 57 -16.93 4.68 -7.27
C THR A 57 -17.63 3.83 -6.21
N VAL A 58 -18.10 2.63 -6.56
CA VAL A 58 -18.82 1.74 -5.63
C VAL A 58 -17.92 1.18 -4.51
N SER A 59 -16.60 1.17 -4.72
CA SER A 59 -15.62 0.88 -3.67
C SER A 59 -15.16 2.12 -2.90
N GLY A 60 -15.84 3.28 -3.07
CA GLY A 60 -15.54 4.53 -2.38
C GLY A 60 -14.35 5.33 -2.92
N ARG A 61 -13.72 4.87 -4.00
CA ARG A 61 -12.52 5.51 -4.59
C ARG A 61 -12.88 6.49 -5.71
N TRP A 62 -13.80 7.41 -5.43
CA TRP A 62 -14.41 8.31 -6.42
C TRP A 62 -13.42 9.26 -7.10
N PHE A 63 -12.27 9.58 -6.48
CA PHE A 63 -11.25 10.45 -7.07
C PHE A 63 -10.14 9.67 -7.78
N LEU A 64 -10.05 8.35 -7.61
CA LEU A 64 -9.01 7.51 -8.20
C LEU A 64 -8.99 7.61 -9.73
N HIS A 65 -10.16 7.66 -10.37
CA HIS A 65 -10.26 7.81 -11.82
C HIS A 65 -9.55 9.08 -12.32
N TYR A 66 -9.81 10.21 -11.68
CA TYR A 66 -9.21 11.49 -12.08
C TYR A 66 -7.71 11.53 -11.80
N ALA A 67 -7.28 10.97 -10.69
CA ALA A 67 -5.87 10.89 -10.33
C ALA A 67 -5.09 9.94 -11.25
N SER A 68 -5.68 8.81 -11.66
CA SER A 68 -5.04 7.84 -12.56
C SER A 68 -5.10 8.26 -14.03
N ALA A 69 -5.86 9.30 -14.38
CA ALA A 69 -5.80 9.91 -15.71
C ALA A 69 -4.41 10.47 -16.04
N LEU A 70 -3.59 10.76 -15.02
CA LEU A 70 -2.19 11.21 -15.20
C LEU A 70 -1.32 10.20 -15.96
N ASN A 71 -1.63 8.91 -15.89
CA ASN A 71 -0.96 7.84 -16.62
C ASN A 71 -1.94 6.99 -17.45
N ASN A 72 -3.15 7.48 -17.72
CA ASN A 72 -4.21 6.81 -18.49
C ASN A 72 -4.48 5.36 -18.06
N PHE A 73 -4.34 5.04 -16.76
CA PHE A 73 -4.44 3.67 -16.22
C PHE A 73 -3.52 2.65 -16.89
N THR A 74 -2.49 3.10 -17.59
CA THR A 74 -1.55 2.21 -18.27
C THR A 74 -0.41 1.80 -17.37
N GLN A 75 0.11 0.61 -17.64
CA GLN A 75 1.26 0.07 -16.91
C GLN A 75 2.58 0.57 -17.54
N MET A 76 2.75 1.85 -17.74
CA MET A 76 4.02 2.42 -18.23
C MET A 76 5.06 2.40 -17.11
N PRO A 77 5.92 1.35 -16.96
CA PRO A 77 6.68 1.14 -15.73
C PRO A 77 7.55 2.33 -15.38
N MET A 78 8.33 2.83 -16.33
CA MET A 78 9.26 3.92 -16.09
C MET A 78 8.53 5.24 -15.80
N ALA A 79 7.55 5.61 -16.62
CA ALA A 79 6.84 6.87 -16.47
C ALA A 79 5.98 6.89 -15.19
N ALA A 80 5.23 5.81 -14.93
CA ALA A 80 4.44 5.67 -13.72
C ALA A 80 5.32 5.63 -12.47
N GLY A 81 6.45 4.90 -12.51
CA GLY A 81 7.41 4.84 -11.42
C GLY A 81 8.02 6.19 -11.08
N LEU A 82 8.52 6.93 -12.08
CA LEU A 82 9.11 8.26 -11.87
C LEU A 82 8.09 9.27 -11.36
N LEU A 83 6.86 9.27 -11.90
CA LEU A 83 5.77 10.13 -11.43
C LEU A 83 5.39 9.81 -9.99
N SER A 84 5.34 8.53 -9.62
CA SER A 84 5.11 8.08 -8.25
C SER A 84 6.19 8.59 -7.29
N LEU A 85 7.47 8.45 -7.67
CA LEU A 85 8.59 8.93 -6.86
C LEU A 85 8.61 10.45 -6.75
N LEU A 86 8.16 11.19 -7.78
CA LEU A 86 8.01 12.63 -7.72
C LEU A 86 7.01 13.03 -6.62
N PHE A 87 5.81 12.44 -6.62
CA PHE A 87 4.80 12.71 -5.59
C PHE A 87 5.27 12.30 -4.19
N LEU A 88 5.91 11.15 -4.09
CA LEU A 88 6.44 10.67 -2.80
C LEU A 88 7.59 11.54 -2.30
N GLY A 89 8.48 12.01 -3.18
CA GLY A 89 9.55 12.95 -2.84
C GLY A 89 9.02 14.29 -2.34
N LEU A 90 7.96 14.81 -2.97
CA LEU A 90 7.25 16.00 -2.47
C LEU A 90 6.61 15.74 -1.10
N ALA A 91 6.00 14.57 -0.90
CA ALA A 91 5.48 14.17 0.41
C ALA A 91 6.59 14.11 1.46
N ALA A 92 7.75 13.53 1.14
CA ALA A 92 8.90 13.47 2.04
C ALA A 92 9.40 14.87 2.46
N ALA A 93 9.45 15.81 1.51
CA ALA A 93 9.81 17.19 1.80
C ALA A 93 8.77 17.90 2.70
N LEU A 94 7.47 17.64 2.48
CA LEU A 94 6.39 18.16 3.35
C LEU A 94 6.44 17.55 4.75
N ILE A 95 6.64 16.23 4.87
CA ILE A 95 6.76 15.54 6.16
C ILE A 95 7.97 16.05 6.93
N THR A 96 9.11 16.22 6.27
CA THR A 96 10.31 16.83 6.85
C THR A 96 10.02 18.24 7.37
N SER A 97 9.24 19.03 6.63
CA SER A 97 8.78 20.36 7.06
C SER A 97 7.78 20.31 8.22
N LEU A 98 6.85 19.36 8.22
CA LEU A 98 5.84 19.17 9.26
C LEU A 98 6.49 18.82 10.61
N LEU A 99 7.49 17.94 10.57
CA LEU A 99 8.21 17.46 11.75
C LEU A 99 9.38 18.37 12.15
N ASP A 100 9.57 19.51 11.47
CA ASP A 100 10.65 20.48 11.68
C ASP A 100 12.04 19.81 11.72
N ILE A 101 12.31 18.90 10.79
CA ILE A 101 13.61 18.24 10.66
C ILE A 101 14.57 19.23 9.96
N HIS A 102 15.66 19.60 10.66
CA HIS A 102 16.64 20.58 10.18
C HIS A 102 17.91 19.93 9.61
N SER A 103 18.29 18.74 10.11
CA SER A 103 19.46 17.99 9.64
C SER A 103 19.21 17.47 8.22
N ALA A 104 20.11 17.79 7.28
CA ALA A 104 20.06 17.26 5.93
C ALA A 104 20.18 15.72 5.92
N LEU A 105 20.99 15.14 6.81
CA LEU A 105 21.14 13.70 6.94
C LEU A 105 19.82 13.03 7.36
N LEU A 106 19.16 13.56 8.40
CA LEU A 106 17.87 13.03 8.87
C LEU A 106 16.74 13.29 7.86
N GLY A 107 16.79 14.43 7.15
CA GLY A 107 15.88 14.68 6.03
C GLY A 107 16.06 13.62 4.93
N GLY A 108 17.30 13.37 4.51
CA GLY A 108 17.63 12.32 3.54
C GLY A 108 17.18 10.94 3.99
N LEU A 109 17.41 10.59 5.27
CA LEU A 109 16.94 9.34 5.86
C LEU A 109 15.41 9.24 5.88
N SER A 110 14.70 10.33 6.20
CA SER A 110 13.22 10.34 6.12
C SER A 110 12.73 10.00 4.71
N GLY A 111 13.33 10.63 3.68
CA GLY A 111 12.99 10.33 2.29
C GLY A 111 13.34 8.89 1.89
N ALA A 112 14.51 8.41 2.32
CA ALA A 112 14.97 7.04 2.04
C ALA A 112 14.04 5.99 2.65
N VAL A 113 13.64 6.17 3.92
CA VAL A 113 12.74 5.24 4.62
C VAL A 113 11.35 5.23 3.97
N LEU A 114 10.82 6.41 3.61
CA LEU A 114 9.53 6.51 2.92
C LEU A 114 9.54 5.77 1.58
N ALA A 115 10.62 5.89 0.81
CA ALA A 115 10.74 5.25 -0.49
C ALA A 115 11.05 3.75 -0.40
N ALA A 116 11.84 3.32 0.57
CA ALA A 116 12.25 1.93 0.69
C ALA A 116 11.21 1.04 1.38
N PHE A 117 10.24 1.61 2.11
CA PHE A 117 9.31 0.84 2.93
C PHE A 117 8.58 -0.24 2.12
N PRO A 118 8.60 -1.53 2.52
CA PRO A 118 8.18 -2.63 1.66
C PRO A 118 6.73 -2.56 1.17
N CYS A 119 5.83 -1.91 1.92
CA CYS A 119 4.45 -1.68 1.47
C CYS A 119 4.36 -0.86 0.18
N LEU A 120 5.37 -0.02 -0.11
CA LEU A 120 5.47 0.71 -1.37
C LEU A 120 5.80 -0.22 -2.54
N GLY A 121 6.61 -1.25 -2.32
CA GLY A 121 6.89 -2.27 -3.33
C GLY A 121 5.62 -2.95 -3.83
N TYR A 122 4.68 -3.24 -2.92
CA TYR A 122 3.36 -3.74 -3.32
C TYR A 122 2.56 -2.70 -4.12
N THR A 123 2.67 -1.42 -3.80
CA THR A 123 2.05 -0.35 -4.60
C THR A 123 2.58 -0.38 -6.04
N PHE A 124 3.86 -0.65 -6.24
CA PHE A 124 4.48 -0.70 -7.57
C PHE A 124 4.17 -2.00 -8.34
N LEU A 125 3.58 -3.00 -7.74
CA LEU A 125 2.96 -4.10 -8.49
C LEU A 125 1.64 -3.68 -9.17
N TYR A 126 1.05 -2.55 -8.75
CA TYR A 126 -0.15 -1.93 -9.34
C TYR A 126 0.23 -0.63 -10.06
N LEU A 127 1.15 -0.70 -11.02
CA LEU A 127 1.71 0.46 -11.70
C LEU A 127 0.66 1.38 -12.32
N PHE A 128 -0.46 0.83 -12.78
CA PHE A 128 -1.56 1.59 -13.36
C PHE A 128 -2.24 2.56 -12.37
N THR A 129 -2.15 2.31 -11.05
CA THR A 129 -2.67 3.19 -9.99
C THR A 129 -1.58 3.76 -9.08
N ALA A 130 -0.34 3.32 -9.19
CA ALA A 130 0.76 3.72 -8.30
C ALA A 130 0.98 5.24 -8.22
N PRO A 131 0.94 6.02 -9.33
CA PRO A 131 1.05 7.47 -9.24
C PRO A 131 -0.07 8.11 -8.44
N ALA A 132 -1.31 7.64 -8.61
CA ALA A 132 -2.45 8.13 -7.85
C ALA A 132 -2.31 7.82 -6.36
N TYR A 133 -1.83 6.63 -6.00
CA TYR A 133 -1.60 6.25 -4.59
C TYR A 133 -0.48 7.09 -3.96
N CYS A 134 0.61 7.36 -4.66
CA CYS A 134 1.64 8.27 -4.18
C CYS A 134 1.16 9.72 -4.07
N LEU A 135 0.29 10.18 -4.98
CA LEU A 135 -0.41 11.46 -4.87
C LEU A 135 -1.32 11.49 -3.62
N SER A 136 -2.00 10.39 -3.31
CA SER A 136 -2.83 10.28 -2.10
C SER A 136 -1.99 10.45 -0.82
N ILE A 137 -0.79 9.85 -0.76
CA ILE A 137 0.16 10.05 0.35
C ILE A 137 0.58 11.52 0.46
N LEU A 138 0.87 12.17 -0.67
CA LEU A 138 1.21 13.59 -0.72
C LEU A 138 0.05 14.45 -0.20
N LEU A 139 -1.18 14.17 -0.61
CA LEU A 139 -2.38 14.89 -0.17
C LEU A 139 -2.65 14.68 1.33
N ALA A 140 -2.44 13.47 1.86
CA ALA A 140 -2.54 13.18 3.29
C ALA A 140 -1.51 13.99 4.11
N ALA A 141 -0.25 14.05 3.63
CA ALA A 141 0.79 14.87 4.27
C ALA A 141 0.49 16.37 4.16
N LEU A 142 -0.04 16.81 3.01
CA LEU A 142 -0.45 18.20 2.78
C LEU A 142 -1.58 18.62 3.73
N ALA A 143 -2.55 17.73 3.97
CA ALA A 143 -3.66 17.99 4.89
C ALA A 143 -3.18 18.37 6.29
N VAL A 144 -2.27 17.58 6.85
CA VAL A 144 -1.71 17.80 8.19
C VAL A 144 -0.81 19.04 8.21
N TRP A 145 0.00 19.24 7.17
CA TRP A 145 0.88 20.40 7.06
C TRP A 145 0.11 21.73 6.94
N LEU A 146 -1.02 21.76 6.23
CA LEU A 146 -1.91 22.92 6.15
C LEU A 146 -2.58 23.19 7.49
N ALA A 147 -3.08 22.16 8.19
CA ALA A 147 -3.72 22.29 9.49
C ALA A 147 -2.79 22.94 10.55
N LYS A 148 -1.48 22.68 10.48
CA LYS A 148 -0.49 23.33 11.36
C LYS A 148 -0.48 24.86 11.21
N ARG A 149 -0.91 25.41 10.07
CA ARG A 149 -0.87 26.85 9.74
C ARG A 149 -2.07 27.66 10.21
N GLY A 150 -3.03 27.04 10.89
CA GLY A 150 -4.21 27.73 11.42
C GLY A 150 -5.53 27.12 10.93
N TRP A 151 -6.64 27.70 11.33
CA TRP A 151 -7.98 27.17 11.03
C TRP A 151 -8.33 27.21 9.53
N ALA A 152 -7.96 28.28 8.82
CA ALA A 152 -8.13 28.34 7.37
C ALA A 152 -7.30 27.23 6.66
N GLY A 153 -6.08 27.00 7.15
CA GLY A 153 -5.26 25.87 6.71
C GLY A 153 -5.91 24.53 7.02
N GLY A 154 -6.59 24.40 8.16
CA GLY A 154 -7.36 23.20 8.52
C GLY A 154 -8.49 22.89 7.55
N LEU A 155 -9.24 23.90 7.09
CA LEU A 155 -10.28 23.73 6.07
C LEU A 155 -9.71 23.29 4.72
N LEU A 156 -8.62 23.90 4.25
CA LEU A 156 -7.94 23.47 3.04
C LEU A 156 -7.35 22.07 3.20
N GLY A 157 -6.84 21.76 4.40
CA GLY A 157 -6.36 20.43 4.77
C GLY A 157 -7.47 19.39 4.72
N ALA A 158 -8.68 19.72 5.17
CA ALA A 158 -9.83 18.83 5.07
C ALA A 158 -10.17 18.48 3.61
N ALA A 159 -10.11 19.47 2.70
CA ALA A 159 -10.29 19.22 1.27
C ALA A 159 -9.19 18.31 0.70
N ALA A 160 -7.91 18.54 1.06
CA ALA A 160 -6.81 17.69 0.65
C ALA A 160 -6.98 16.24 1.17
N LEU A 161 -7.43 16.07 2.42
CA LEU A 161 -7.70 14.75 2.99
C LEU A 161 -8.87 14.05 2.27
N ALA A 162 -9.94 14.78 1.95
CA ALA A 162 -11.08 14.22 1.22
C ALA A 162 -10.66 13.70 -0.16
N LEU A 163 -9.79 14.42 -0.90
CA LEU A 163 -9.22 13.96 -2.15
C LEU A 163 -8.31 12.74 -1.94
N SER A 164 -7.47 12.74 -0.90
CA SER A 164 -6.63 11.59 -0.55
C SER A 164 -7.48 10.34 -0.31
N MET A 165 -8.50 10.43 0.53
CA MET A 165 -9.44 9.33 0.81
C MET A 165 -10.23 8.93 -0.44
N GLY A 166 -10.58 9.88 -1.30
CA GLY A 166 -11.24 9.64 -2.58
C GLY A 166 -10.39 8.88 -3.58
N ILE A 167 -9.05 8.90 -3.43
CA ILE A 167 -8.14 8.01 -4.17
C ILE A 167 -8.07 6.65 -3.47
N TYR A 168 -7.74 6.64 -2.16
CA TYR A 168 -7.62 5.41 -1.38
C TYR A 168 -7.83 5.68 0.12
N GLN A 169 -8.90 5.17 0.68
CA GLN A 169 -9.32 5.45 2.07
C GLN A 169 -8.28 5.04 3.11
N ALA A 170 -7.49 3.99 2.83
CA ALA A 170 -6.46 3.49 3.74
C ALA A 170 -5.40 4.57 4.09
N TYR A 171 -5.20 5.56 3.21
CA TYR A 171 -4.21 6.62 3.47
C TYR A 171 -4.71 7.71 4.45
N ALA A 172 -5.95 7.65 4.93
CA ALA A 172 -6.36 8.36 6.14
C ALA A 172 -5.45 8.01 7.33
N SER A 173 -5.00 6.74 7.41
CA SER A 173 -4.04 6.28 8.42
C SER A 173 -2.71 7.04 8.37
N VAL A 174 -2.26 7.45 7.18
CA VAL A 174 -1.05 8.28 7.00
C VAL A 174 -1.26 9.66 7.61
N ALA A 175 -2.39 10.30 7.31
CA ALA A 175 -2.70 11.62 7.87
C ALA A 175 -2.82 11.57 9.40
N ILE A 176 -3.52 10.57 9.95
CA ILE A 176 -3.68 10.39 11.39
C ILE A 176 -2.32 10.17 12.06
N SER A 177 -1.49 9.28 11.53
CA SER A 177 -0.16 9.01 12.08
C SER A 177 0.74 10.26 12.04
N LEU A 178 0.73 11.01 10.93
CA LEU A 178 1.48 12.26 10.82
C LEU A 178 0.96 13.34 11.78
N ALA A 179 -0.36 13.39 12.04
CA ALA A 179 -0.95 14.28 13.03
C ALA A 179 -0.46 13.95 14.44
N LEU A 180 -0.41 12.67 14.82
CA LEU A 180 0.14 12.22 16.09
C LEU A 180 1.62 12.57 16.23
N LEU A 181 2.43 12.37 15.17
CA LEU A 181 3.84 12.77 15.17
C LEU A 181 4.02 14.27 15.27
N ALA A 182 3.15 15.08 14.65
CA ALA A 182 3.18 16.54 14.78
C ALA A 182 2.91 17.00 16.22
N VAL A 183 1.95 16.36 16.91
CA VAL A 183 1.69 16.64 18.33
C VAL A 183 2.84 16.15 19.21
N LEU A 184 3.37 14.94 18.97
CA LEU A 184 4.55 14.39 19.67
C LEU A 184 5.73 15.37 19.58
N LYS A 185 5.97 15.93 18.40
CA LYS A 185 7.03 16.93 18.20
C LYS A 185 6.85 18.14 19.09
N GLU A 186 5.61 18.65 19.25
CA GLU A 186 5.34 19.83 20.11
C GLU A 186 5.57 19.50 21.60
N THR A 187 5.31 18.29 22.07
CA THR A 187 5.63 17.91 23.47
C THR A 187 7.12 17.98 23.78
N LEU A 188 7.98 17.91 22.75
CA LEU A 188 9.43 17.95 22.85
C LEU A 188 10.04 19.31 22.48
N ALA A 189 9.23 20.29 22.09
CA ALA A 189 9.67 21.63 21.76
C ALA A 189 9.71 22.50 23.03
N PRO A 190 10.88 23.02 23.47
CA PRO A 190 11.00 23.78 24.74
C PRO A 190 10.08 25.01 24.80
N GLN A 191 9.86 25.66 23.65
CA GLN A 191 9.05 26.88 23.57
C GLN A 191 7.54 26.62 23.46
N ALA A 192 7.11 25.35 23.20
CA ALA A 192 5.71 25.05 23.08
C ALA A 192 4.98 25.07 24.42
N SER A 193 3.82 25.71 24.47
CA SER A 193 2.93 25.69 25.63
C SER A 193 1.87 24.58 25.48
N LEU A 194 1.32 24.13 26.62
CA LEU A 194 0.19 23.20 26.64
C LEU A 194 -0.99 23.71 25.82
N ARG A 195 -1.31 25.03 25.93
CA ARG A 195 -2.42 25.63 25.20
C ARG A 195 -2.22 25.60 23.69
N GLU A 196 -1.02 25.87 23.21
CA GLU A 196 -0.70 25.82 21.77
C GLU A 196 -0.73 24.39 21.25
N THR A 197 -0.19 23.45 22.01
CA THR A 197 -0.20 22.02 21.67
C THR A 197 -1.65 21.47 21.61
N TRP A 198 -2.50 21.82 22.57
CA TRP A 198 -3.93 21.50 22.52
C TRP A 198 -4.64 22.18 21.35
N GLY A 199 -4.35 23.45 21.08
CA GLY A 199 -4.90 24.16 19.93
C GLY A 199 -4.52 23.52 18.59
N LEU A 200 -3.28 23.01 18.47
CA LEU A 200 -2.85 22.22 17.32
C LEU A 200 -3.62 20.89 17.26
N GLY A 201 -3.70 20.15 18.37
CA GLY A 201 -4.42 18.87 18.45
C GLY A 201 -5.89 19.01 18.01
N LEU A 202 -6.59 20.02 18.52
CA LEU A 202 -7.98 20.30 18.13
C LEU A 202 -8.13 20.63 16.64
N ARG A 203 -7.23 21.43 16.07
CA ARG A 203 -7.24 21.72 14.62
C ARG A 203 -7.00 20.49 13.79
N LEU A 204 -6.08 19.62 14.21
CA LEU A 204 -5.79 18.36 13.53
C LEU A 204 -7.01 17.42 13.57
N VAL A 205 -7.62 17.25 14.75
CA VAL A 205 -8.86 16.45 14.89
C VAL A 205 -9.98 17.03 14.02
N PHE A 206 -10.17 18.35 14.05
CA PHE A 206 -11.15 19.02 13.19
C PHE A 206 -10.87 18.75 11.70
N THR A 207 -9.61 18.91 11.25
CA THR A 207 -9.22 18.68 9.84
C THR A 207 -9.47 17.24 9.41
N LEU A 208 -9.15 16.28 10.27
CA LEU A 208 -9.36 14.85 10.00
C LEU A 208 -10.87 14.53 9.93
N ALA A 209 -11.64 15.00 10.89
CA ALA A 209 -13.09 14.79 10.94
C ALA A 209 -13.82 15.49 9.78
N ALA A 210 -13.50 16.75 9.52
CA ALA A 210 -14.09 17.52 8.42
C ALA A 210 -13.69 16.94 7.05
N GLY A 211 -12.44 16.46 6.89
CA GLY A 211 -11.98 15.79 5.67
C GLY A 211 -12.69 14.47 5.42
N ALA A 212 -12.88 13.65 6.45
CA ALA A 212 -13.66 12.41 6.36
C ALA A 212 -15.14 12.69 6.04
N ALA A 213 -15.74 13.69 6.69
CA ALA A 213 -17.13 14.09 6.41
C ALA A 213 -17.28 14.59 4.96
N LEU A 214 -16.35 15.42 4.48
CA LEU A 214 -16.35 15.92 3.10
C LEU A 214 -16.17 14.77 2.09
N TYR A 215 -15.22 13.84 2.36
CA TYR A 215 -15.04 12.64 1.54
C TYR A 215 -16.35 11.87 1.39
N TYR A 216 -17.03 11.62 2.51
CA TYR A 216 -18.28 10.85 2.52
C TYR A 216 -19.43 11.59 1.82
N ALA A 217 -19.55 12.90 2.05
CA ALA A 217 -20.56 13.72 1.37
C ALA A 217 -20.38 13.71 -0.16
N VAL A 218 -19.13 13.85 -0.64
CA VAL A 218 -18.84 13.77 -2.08
C VAL A 218 -19.12 12.37 -2.63
N LEU A 219 -18.78 11.30 -1.89
CA LEU A 219 -19.09 9.92 -2.28
C LEU A 219 -20.59 9.72 -2.47
N LEU A 220 -21.43 10.18 -1.53
CA LEU A 220 -22.89 10.08 -1.63
C LEU A 220 -23.43 10.82 -2.87
N VAL A 221 -22.86 11.98 -3.21
CA VAL A 221 -23.22 12.70 -4.42
C VAL A 221 -22.89 11.86 -5.67
N PHE A 222 -21.68 11.28 -5.74
CA PHE A 222 -21.29 10.44 -6.87
C PHE A 222 -22.19 9.20 -7.02
N LEU A 223 -22.48 8.51 -5.91
CA LEU A 223 -23.35 7.33 -5.91
C LEU A 223 -24.76 7.70 -6.40
N LYS A 224 -25.34 8.81 -5.87
CA LYS A 224 -26.66 9.27 -6.26
C LYS A 224 -26.74 9.71 -7.73
N VAL A 225 -25.77 10.51 -8.20
CA VAL A 225 -25.74 11.01 -9.58
C VAL A 225 -25.58 9.89 -10.60
N LYS A 226 -24.80 8.85 -10.26
CA LYS A 226 -24.54 7.71 -11.13
C LYS A 226 -25.52 6.55 -10.92
N ASN A 227 -26.47 6.68 -9.99
CA ASN A 227 -27.40 5.62 -9.59
C ASN A 227 -26.70 4.31 -9.24
N LEU A 228 -25.69 4.38 -8.36
CA LEU A 228 -24.88 3.27 -7.91
C LEU A 228 -25.06 3.01 -6.42
N GLU A 229 -24.86 1.76 -6.00
CA GLU A 229 -24.82 1.36 -4.59
C GLU A 229 -23.37 1.03 -4.17
N LEU A 230 -23.06 1.21 -2.89
CA LEU A 230 -21.76 0.76 -2.35
C LEU A 230 -21.70 -0.75 -2.37
N LEU A 231 -20.59 -1.29 -2.89
CA LEU A 231 -20.32 -2.72 -2.79
C LEU A 231 -20.01 -3.09 -1.34
N SER A 232 -20.53 -4.24 -0.92
CA SER A 232 -20.16 -4.88 0.35
C SER A 232 -18.75 -5.50 0.31
N TYR A 233 -17.84 -4.82 -0.41
CA TYR A 233 -16.48 -5.27 -0.60
C TYR A 233 -15.64 -4.94 0.62
N LEU A 234 -15.10 -5.97 1.29
CA LEU A 234 -14.23 -5.85 2.47
C LEU A 234 -14.88 -5.09 3.66
N GLY A 235 -16.20 -5.09 3.77
CA GLY A 235 -16.91 -4.44 4.87
C GLY A 235 -16.99 -2.92 4.76
N MET A 236 -16.80 -2.35 3.58
CA MET A 236 -16.94 -0.90 3.37
C MET A 236 -18.39 -0.41 3.51
N ASP A 237 -19.35 -1.27 3.22
CA ASP A 237 -20.77 -1.08 3.49
C ASP A 237 -21.08 -1.05 5.00
N ALA A 238 -20.33 -1.79 5.81
CA ALA A 238 -20.48 -1.77 7.26
C ALA A 238 -20.17 -0.39 7.86
N ALA A 239 -19.22 0.37 7.28
CA ALA A 239 -18.97 1.76 7.69
C ALA A 239 -20.17 2.68 7.33
N SER A 240 -20.92 2.38 6.27
CA SER A 240 -22.12 3.12 5.86
C SER A 240 -23.38 2.69 6.62
N SER A 241 -23.49 1.44 7.03
CA SER A 241 -24.61 0.89 7.80
C SER A 241 -24.53 1.20 9.31
N GLY A 242 -23.40 1.76 9.75
CA GLY A 242 -23.15 2.11 11.15
C GLY A 242 -22.69 0.91 11.98
N TYR A 243 -21.48 0.98 12.53
CA TYR A 243 -21.04 0.00 13.51
C TYR A 243 -21.86 0.13 14.79
N PRO A 244 -22.25 -0.99 15.40
CA PRO A 244 -22.67 -0.93 16.78
C PRO A 244 -21.52 -0.34 17.61
N LEU A 245 -21.76 0.78 18.30
CA LEU A 245 -20.74 1.44 19.15
C LEU A 245 -20.05 0.47 20.12
N LYS A 246 -20.75 -0.62 20.48
CA LYS A 246 -20.23 -1.71 21.34
C LYS A 246 -19.05 -2.47 20.72
N GLU A 247 -18.88 -2.47 19.39
CA GLU A 247 -17.76 -3.14 18.70
C GLU A 247 -16.51 -2.27 18.58
N LEU A 248 -16.65 -0.95 18.72
CA LEU A 248 -15.56 -0.01 18.58
C LEU A 248 -14.33 -0.34 19.48
N PRO A 249 -14.47 -0.71 20.76
CA PRO A 249 -13.32 -1.08 21.59
C PRO A 249 -12.57 -2.30 21.04
N ARG A 250 -13.29 -3.29 20.49
CA ARG A 250 -12.69 -4.46 19.85
C ARG A 250 -11.90 -4.07 18.62
N LEU A 251 -12.47 -3.25 17.73
CA LEU A 251 -11.81 -2.79 16.49
C LEU A 251 -10.55 -1.98 16.80
N VAL A 252 -10.59 -1.12 17.82
CA VAL A 252 -9.42 -0.37 18.30
C VAL A 252 -8.32 -1.33 18.77
N LEU A 253 -8.69 -2.32 19.57
CA LEU A 253 -7.74 -3.33 20.07
C LEU A 253 -7.15 -4.15 18.92
N ASP A 254 -7.96 -4.55 17.96
CA ASP A 254 -7.52 -5.36 16.82
C ASP A 254 -6.59 -4.53 15.88
N ALA A 255 -6.86 -3.25 15.65
CA ALA A 255 -5.96 -2.35 14.94
C ALA A 255 -4.59 -2.24 15.65
N CYS A 256 -4.57 -2.09 16.96
CA CYS A 256 -3.34 -2.06 17.76
C CYS A 256 -2.59 -3.40 17.72
N LYS A 257 -3.31 -4.52 17.82
CA LYS A 257 -2.72 -5.88 17.74
C LYS A 257 -2.10 -6.13 16.37
N GLN A 258 -2.76 -5.70 15.30
CA GLN A 258 -2.21 -5.83 13.95
C GLN A 258 -0.94 -5.00 13.77
N ALA A 259 -0.92 -3.76 14.26
CA ALA A 259 0.29 -2.94 14.22
C ALA A 259 1.43 -3.62 15.02
N ALA A 260 1.17 -4.08 16.24
CA ALA A 260 2.15 -4.80 17.04
C ALA A 260 2.62 -6.10 16.36
N SER A 261 1.70 -6.85 15.77
CA SER A 261 2.02 -8.07 15.03
C SER A 261 2.91 -7.80 13.82
N PHE A 262 2.67 -6.70 13.10
CA PHE A 262 3.48 -6.32 11.95
C PHE A 262 4.95 -6.09 12.32
N PHE A 263 5.24 -5.46 13.44
CA PHE A 263 6.61 -5.17 13.86
C PHE A 263 7.28 -6.33 14.61
N PHE A 264 6.51 -7.13 15.38
CA PHE A 264 7.10 -8.02 16.38
C PHE A 264 6.74 -9.50 16.22
N ARG A 265 5.87 -9.87 15.28
CA ARG A 265 5.45 -11.26 15.10
C ARG A 265 5.84 -11.80 13.73
N PRO A 266 6.98 -12.52 13.61
CA PRO A 266 7.32 -13.22 12.38
C PRO A 266 6.28 -14.28 12.01
N GLY A 267 6.07 -14.49 10.73
CA GLY A 267 5.22 -15.57 10.23
C GLY A 267 4.22 -15.16 9.15
N ALA A 268 3.44 -16.14 8.69
CA ALA A 268 2.56 -16.02 7.53
C ALA A 268 1.48 -14.93 7.61
N ALA A 269 1.14 -14.46 8.80
CA ALA A 269 0.18 -13.36 8.96
C ALA A 269 0.73 -11.98 8.58
N ASN A 270 2.06 -11.83 8.42
CA ASN A 270 2.72 -10.57 8.12
C ASN A 270 3.71 -10.73 6.97
N ALA A 271 3.43 -10.11 5.87
CA ALA A 271 4.13 -10.25 4.60
C ALA A 271 5.66 -10.09 4.66
N PHE A 272 6.18 -9.34 5.61
CA PHE A 272 7.61 -9.00 5.63
C PHE A 272 8.30 -9.32 6.94
N THR A 273 7.57 -9.58 8.03
CA THR A 273 8.18 -9.64 9.36
C THR A 273 9.02 -10.89 9.52
N THR A 274 10.33 -10.71 9.48
CA THR A 274 11.34 -11.74 9.74
C THR A 274 11.92 -11.56 11.14
N PRO A 275 12.58 -12.58 11.72
CA PRO A 275 13.31 -12.41 12.99
C PRO A 275 14.35 -11.28 12.92
N PHE A 276 14.99 -11.07 11.77
CA PHE A 276 15.91 -9.95 11.57
C PHE A 276 15.21 -8.59 11.68
N LEU A 277 14.04 -8.42 11.04
CA LEU A 277 13.28 -7.18 11.15
C LEU A 277 12.85 -6.92 12.60
N VAL A 278 12.43 -7.94 13.34
CA VAL A 278 12.11 -7.80 14.78
C VAL A 278 13.28 -7.23 15.57
N LEU A 279 14.52 -7.69 15.31
CA LEU A 279 15.70 -7.13 15.94
C LEU A 279 15.94 -5.66 15.56
N VAL A 280 15.73 -5.30 14.28
CA VAL A 280 15.83 -3.92 13.80
C VAL A 280 14.77 -3.04 14.46
N ASP A 281 13.55 -3.53 14.65
CA ASP A 281 12.44 -2.81 15.28
C ASP A 281 12.65 -2.66 16.79
N LEU A 282 13.18 -3.66 17.46
CA LEU A 282 13.61 -3.56 18.87
C LEU A 282 14.73 -2.53 19.05
N LEU A 283 15.68 -2.49 18.12
CA LEU A 283 16.73 -1.46 18.12
C LEU A 283 16.14 -0.07 17.86
N ALA A 284 15.15 0.05 16.95
CA ALA A 284 14.41 1.28 16.72
C ALA A 284 13.72 1.79 17.99
N LEU A 285 13.03 0.90 18.71
CA LEU A 285 12.39 1.23 19.98
C LEU A 285 13.42 1.67 21.04
N ALA A 286 14.54 0.95 21.17
CA ALA A 286 15.58 1.28 22.14
C ALA A 286 16.21 2.66 21.84
N VAL A 287 16.58 2.91 20.56
CA VAL A 287 17.13 4.20 20.12
C VAL A 287 16.11 5.31 20.31
N GLY A 288 14.86 5.10 19.91
CA GLY A 288 13.78 6.08 20.07
C GLY A 288 13.50 6.42 21.52
N ALA A 289 13.34 5.41 22.39
CA ALA A 289 13.11 5.60 23.82
C ALA A 289 14.27 6.34 24.50
N LEU A 290 15.50 5.97 24.17
CA LEU A 290 16.68 6.64 24.71
C LEU A 290 16.75 8.11 24.25
N CYS A 291 16.51 8.38 22.96
CA CYS A 291 16.48 9.75 22.44
C CYS A 291 15.37 10.59 23.10
N TRP A 292 14.18 10.00 23.28
CA TRP A 292 13.05 10.66 23.95
C TRP A 292 13.40 11.00 25.41
N PHE A 293 13.95 10.04 26.16
CA PHE A 293 14.37 10.24 27.54
C PHE A 293 15.45 11.34 27.66
N LEU A 294 16.49 11.29 26.80
CA LEU A 294 17.57 12.27 26.82
C LEU A 294 17.07 13.69 26.50
N ARG A 295 16.12 13.84 25.57
CA ARG A 295 15.51 15.14 25.26
C ARG A 295 14.68 15.68 26.41
N LEU A 296 13.87 14.84 27.07
CA LEU A 296 13.13 15.27 28.25
C LEU A 296 14.04 15.72 29.38
N ARG A 297 15.19 15.03 29.56
CA ARG A 297 16.18 15.35 30.58
C ARG A 297 16.96 16.63 30.26
N ALA A 298 17.48 16.75 29.06
CA ALA A 298 18.33 17.87 28.64
C ALA A 298 17.61 19.22 28.72
N GLY A 299 16.36 19.30 28.26
CA GLY A 299 15.53 20.50 28.35
C GLY A 299 14.81 20.68 29.69
N ALA A 300 15.04 19.79 30.68
CA ALA A 300 14.24 19.72 31.91
C ALA A 300 12.71 19.62 31.66
N LEU A 301 12.33 19.15 30.45
CA LEU A 301 10.93 19.07 29.99
C LEU A 301 10.10 18.10 30.84
N TRP A 302 10.72 17.14 31.49
CA TRP A 302 10.09 16.19 32.41
C TRP A 302 9.44 16.89 33.63
N ARG A 303 9.83 18.12 33.96
CA ARG A 303 9.23 18.91 35.05
C ARG A 303 7.81 19.35 34.74
N GLU A 304 7.48 19.51 33.47
CA GLU A 304 6.13 19.81 33.00
C GLU A 304 5.42 18.50 32.64
N LEU A 305 4.69 17.91 33.59
CA LEU A 305 4.09 16.56 33.47
C LEU A 305 3.30 16.32 32.19
N TRP A 306 2.69 17.37 31.61
CA TRP A 306 1.95 17.23 30.36
C TRP A 306 2.84 16.80 29.17
N ARG A 307 4.13 17.09 29.19
CA ARG A 307 5.07 16.74 28.12
C ARG A 307 5.38 15.23 28.10
N PRO A 308 5.89 14.62 29.18
CA PRO A 308 6.10 13.16 29.17
C PRO A 308 4.78 12.39 29.02
N LEU A 309 3.69 12.83 29.67
CA LEU A 309 2.38 12.17 29.54
C LEU A 309 1.82 12.32 28.12
N GLY A 310 1.92 13.51 27.53
CA GLY A 310 1.50 13.76 26.15
C GLY A 310 2.31 12.97 25.14
N GLY A 311 3.64 12.88 25.33
CA GLY A 311 4.51 12.05 24.50
C GLY A 311 4.16 10.56 24.57
N LEU A 312 3.93 10.04 25.78
CA LEU A 312 3.48 8.65 25.99
C LEU A 312 2.10 8.40 25.36
N ALA A 313 1.17 9.36 25.51
CA ALA A 313 -0.16 9.25 24.89
C ALA A 313 -0.06 9.18 23.35
N MET A 314 0.78 10.03 22.72
CA MET A 314 0.99 10.00 21.27
C MET A 314 1.65 8.69 20.83
N ALA A 315 2.61 8.17 21.58
CA ALA A 315 3.25 6.88 21.32
C ALA A 315 2.24 5.71 21.44
N ALA A 316 1.36 5.75 22.44
CA ALA A 316 0.31 4.74 22.63
C ALA A 316 -0.79 4.81 21.56
N LEU A 317 -1.09 6.00 21.04
CA LEU A 317 -2.08 6.19 19.97
C LEU A 317 -1.51 5.91 18.57
N LEU A 318 -0.19 5.91 18.39
CA LEU A 318 0.43 5.71 17.08
C LEU A 318 0.06 4.36 16.43
N PRO A 319 0.06 3.20 17.13
CA PRO A 319 -0.43 1.94 16.59
C PRO A 319 -1.88 2.01 16.07
N LEU A 320 -2.74 2.71 16.79
CA LEU A 320 -4.12 2.95 16.36
C LEU A 320 -4.18 3.82 15.10
N GLY A 321 -3.39 4.89 15.05
CA GLY A 321 -3.29 5.76 13.87
C GLY A 321 -2.81 5.00 12.64
N MET A 322 -1.77 4.18 12.79
CA MET A 322 -1.22 3.35 11.72
C MET A 322 -2.22 2.28 11.23
N GLY A 323 -2.94 1.64 12.16
CA GLY A 323 -3.93 0.60 11.89
C GLY A 323 -5.36 1.12 11.61
N PHE A 324 -5.56 2.44 11.46
CA PHE A 324 -6.91 3.02 11.34
C PHE A 324 -7.71 2.49 10.15
N SER A 325 -7.04 2.08 9.07
CA SER A 325 -7.68 1.44 7.92
C SER A 325 -8.46 0.19 8.29
N GLN A 326 -8.06 -0.53 9.35
CA GLN A 326 -8.78 -1.70 9.86
C GLN A 326 -10.11 -1.33 10.53
N ILE A 327 -10.21 -0.13 11.08
CA ILE A 327 -11.47 0.37 11.64
C ILE A 327 -12.43 0.76 10.51
N LEU A 328 -11.90 1.27 9.40
CA LEU A 328 -12.71 1.60 8.22
C LEU A 328 -13.22 0.35 7.47
N SER A 329 -12.48 -0.75 7.53
CA SER A 329 -12.81 -2.01 6.86
C SER A 329 -12.53 -3.19 7.81
N PRO A 330 -13.39 -3.43 8.80
CA PRO A 330 -13.14 -4.35 9.92
C PRO A 330 -13.07 -5.82 9.52
N TYR A 331 -13.73 -6.17 8.42
CA TYR A 331 -13.78 -7.55 7.92
C TYR A 331 -12.71 -7.81 6.85
N ALA A 332 -11.97 -6.78 6.43
CA ALA A 332 -10.85 -6.95 5.53
C ALA A 332 -9.61 -7.44 6.29
N GLN A 333 -8.93 -8.43 5.73
CA GLN A 333 -7.53 -8.62 6.09
C GLN A 333 -6.71 -7.54 5.37
N PRO A 334 -6.07 -6.60 6.10
CA PRO A 334 -5.40 -5.48 5.47
C PRO A 334 -4.21 -5.98 4.64
N THR A 335 -4.29 -5.74 3.34
CA THR A 335 -3.19 -6.00 2.42
C THR A 335 -1.99 -5.09 2.72
N PRO A 336 -0.79 -5.41 2.26
CA PRO A 336 0.36 -4.53 2.41
C PRO A 336 0.14 -3.11 1.90
N LEU A 337 -0.63 -2.92 0.84
CA LEU A 337 -1.04 -1.60 0.32
C LEU A 337 -1.71 -0.72 1.38
N MET A 338 -2.51 -1.31 2.27
CA MET A 338 -3.24 -0.61 3.33
C MET A 338 -2.35 -0.28 4.55
N LYS A 339 -1.15 -0.87 4.63
CA LYS A 339 -0.23 -0.76 5.78
C LYS A 339 0.87 0.29 5.59
N TYR A 340 0.82 1.11 4.53
CA TYR A 340 1.88 2.09 4.28
C TYR A 340 2.08 3.08 5.45
N ALA A 341 1.02 3.41 6.18
CA ALA A 341 1.10 4.29 7.36
C ALA A 341 2.05 3.77 8.46
N TYR A 342 2.40 2.48 8.46
CA TYR A 342 3.32 1.87 9.44
C TYR A 342 4.75 2.42 9.32
N VAL A 343 5.12 3.00 8.19
CA VAL A 343 6.38 3.77 8.04
C VAL A 343 6.52 4.90 9.07
N SER A 344 5.39 5.38 9.62
CA SER A 344 5.36 6.44 10.62
C SER A 344 6.08 6.06 11.93
N ALA A 345 6.17 4.76 12.26
CA ALA A 345 6.97 4.30 13.39
C ALA A 345 8.46 4.64 13.21
N TYR A 346 9.00 4.46 12.01
CA TYR A 346 10.38 4.81 11.71
C TYR A 346 10.58 6.32 11.59
N LEU A 347 9.58 7.04 11.07
CA LEU A 347 9.59 8.51 11.09
C LEU A 347 9.59 9.07 12.52
N ALA A 348 8.92 8.40 13.48
CA ALA A 348 9.00 8.73 14.90
C ALA A 348 10.44 8.63 15.42
N VAL A 349 11.16 7.57 15.07
CA VAL A 349 12.59 7.42 15.45
C VAL A 349 13.42 8.55 14.83
N VAL A 350 13.23 8.85 13.54
CA VAL A 350 13.95 9.96 12.87
C VAL A 350 13.65 11.30 13.53
N LEU A 351 12.38 11.56 13.90
CA LEU A 351 11.99 12.75 14.66
C LEU A 351 12.72 12.82 16.00
N LEU A 352 12.81 11.72 16.73
CA LEU A 352 13.46 11.65 18.03
C LEU A 352 14.99 11.77 17.92
N LEU A 353 15.60 11.31 16.83
CA LEU A 353 17.02 11.50 16.53
C LEU A 353 17.38 12.94 16.23
N GLN A 354 16.43 13.77 15.82
CA GLN A 354 16.65 15.20 15.67
C GLN A 354 16.88 15.81 17.05
N ARG A 355 18.03 16.39 17.23
CA ARG A 355 18.52 16.85 18.53
C ARG A 355 18.07 18.27 18.80
N GLY A 356 17.74 18.53 20.08
CA GLY A 356 17.87 19.88 20.64
C GLY A 356 19.35 20.19 20.88
N ASP A 357 19.73 21.44 20.83
CA ASP A 357 21.11 21.91 21.08
C ASP A 357 21.62 21.53 22.47
N GLU A 358 20.74 21.09 23.35
CA GLU A 358 20.94 20.82 24.77
C GLU A 358 21.52 19.43 25.08
N VAL A 359 21.57 18.49 24.11
CA VAL A 359 22.11 17.13 24.33
C VAL A 359 23.65 17.16 24.28
N SER A 360 24.29 16.64 25.33
CA SER A 360 25.74 16.70 25.48
C SER A 360 26.52 16.00 24.35
N ALA A 361 27.74 16.45 24.08
CA ALA A 361 28.61 15.84 23.07
C ALA A 361 28.88 14.36 23.32
N ARG A 362 29.01 13.95 24.60
CA ARG A 362 29.26 12.55 25.00
C ARG A 362 28.07 11.63 24.68
N GLU A 363 26.85 12.08 24.96
CA GLU A 363 25.61 11.34 24.62
C GLU A 363 25.44 11.21 23.11
N ARG A 364 25.91 12.21 22.35
CA ARG A 364 25.93 12.15 20.87
C ARG A 364 26.81 11.05 20.33
N VAL A 365 28.00 10.89 20.88
CA VAL A 365 28.97 9.87 20.43
C VAL A 365 28.43 8.45 20.63
N LEU A 366 27.65 8.21 21.69
CA LEU A 366 27.07 6.90 21.96
C LEU A 366 25.84 6.58 21.08
N LEU A 367 25.00 7.57 20.78
CA LEU A 367 23.78 7.36 20.00
C LEU A 367 24.01 7.25 18.49
N ALA A 368 25.00 7.98 17.96
CA ALA A 368 25.21 8.05 16.52
C ALA A 368 25.52 6.69 15.87
N PRO A 369 26.39 5.82 16.44
CA PRO A 369 26.61 4.49 15.88
C PRO A 369 25.36 3.61 15.91
N ALA A 370 24.61 3.59 17.02
CA ALA A 370 23.40 2.79 17.13
C ALA A 370 22.33 3.23 16.11
N ALA A 371 22.14 4.54 15.94
CA ALA A 371 21.25 5.09 14.95
C ALA A 371 21.69 4.78 13.50
N ALA A 372 23.00 4.84 13.24
CA ALA A 372 23.55 4.49 11.93
C ALA A 372 23.38 3.01 11.61
N VAL A 373 23.65 2.12 12.58
CA VAL A 373 23.43 0.67 12.45
C VAL A 373 21.96 0.37 12.21
N TRP A 374 21.06 0.97 13.00
CA TRP A 374 19.63 0.83 12.80
C TRP A 374 19.20 1.26 11.39
N ALA A 375 19.58 2.46 10.96
CA ALA A 375 19.18 3.00 9.65
C ALA A 375 19.73 2.12 8.50
N ALA A 376 20.98 1.71 8.57
CA ALA A 376 21.60 0.84 7.57
C ALA A 376 20.92 -0.54 7.52
N ALA A 377 20.68 -1.16 8.68
CA ALA A 377 20.01 -2.46 8.76
C ALA A 377 18.56 -2.39 8.23
N LEU A 378 17.81 -1.34 8.58
CA LEU A 378 16.46 -1.12 8.07
C LEU A 378 16.43 -0.93 6.55
N LEU A 379 17.28 -0.06 6.01
CA LEU A 379 17.33 0.20 4.56
C LEU A 379 17.78 -1.03 3.78
N LEU A 380 18.77 -1.78 4.29
CA LEU A 380 19.21 -3.04 3.69
C LEU A 380 18.10 -4.09 3.70
N PHE A 381 17.37 -4.23 4.80
CA PHE A 381 16.21 -5.10 4.89
C PHE A 381 15.14 -4.72 3.87
N CYS A 382 14.78 -3.43 3.80
CA CYS A 382 13.79 -2.92 2.86
C CYS A 382 14.20 -3.15 1.41
N LEU A 383 15.48 -2.91 1.07
CA LEU A 383 16.04 -3.17 -0.25
C LEU A 383 15.87 -4.64 -0.63
N ASN A 384 16.32 -5.54 0.25
CA ASN A 384 16.25 -6.99 0.00
C ASN A 384 14.80 -7.46 -0.16
N THR A 385 13.89 -7.03 0.72
CA THR A 385 12.49 -7.43 0.69
C THR A 385 11.80 -7.00 -0.59
N ASN A 386 12.02 -5.75 -1.05
CA ASN A 386 11.44 -5.28 -2.31
C ASN A 386 12.00 -6.03 -3.52
N ASN A 387 13.32 -6.31 -3.53
CA ASN A 387 13.92 -7.07 -4.64
C ASN A 387 13.44 -8.53 -4.67
N LEU A 388 13.25 -9.17 -3.51
CA LEU A 388 12.63 -10.50 -3.44
C LEU A 388 11.19 -10.47 -3.97
N LEU A 389 10.40 -9.46 -3.57
CA LEU A 389 9.03 -9.27 -4.05
C LEU A 389 8.98 -9.19 -5.58
N TYR A 390 9.82 -8.35 -6.19
CA TYR A 390 9.85 -8.20 -7.64
C TYR A 390 10.35 -9.45 -8.35
N THR A 391 11.35 -10.12 -7.77
CA THR A 391 11.88 -11.37 -8.33
C THR A 391 10.82 -12.47 -8.31
N ALA A 392 10.12 -12.62 -7.19
CA ALA A 392 9.02 -13.59 -7.07
C ALA A 392 7.88 -13.29 -8.05
N SER A 393 7.49 -12.01 -8.18
CA SER A 393 6.45 -11.60 -9.13
C SER A 393 6.84 -11.84 -10.58
N ALA A 394 8.11 -11.57 -10.95
CA ALA A 394 8.61 -11.84 -12.28
C ALA A 394 8.66 -13.34 -12.59
N GLN A 395 8.95 -14.17 -11.60
CA GLN A 395 8.92 -15.63 -11.76
C GLN A 395 7.50 -16.18 -11.88
N ALA A 396 6.56 -15.67 -11.09
CA ALA A 396 5.14 -16.00 -11.21
C ALA A 396 4.62 -15.66 -12.62
N HIS A 397 5.02 -14.50 -13.15
CA HIS A 397 4.70 -14.12 -14.54
C HIS A 397 5.27 -15.12 -15.56
N ARG A 398 6.57 -15.43 -15.47
CA ARG A 398 7.22 -16.40 -16.39
C ARG A 398 6.61 -17.81 -16.28
N ALA A 399 6.25 -18.25 -15.08
CA ALA A 399 5.56 -19.52 -14.87
C ALA A 399 4.19 -19.53 -15.55
N THR A 400 3.42 -18.44 -15.42
CA THR A 400 2.12 -18.26 -16.09
C THR A 400 2.29 -18.29 -17.62
N GLU A 401 3.24 -17.54 -18.14
CA GLU A 401 3.55 -17.49 -19.58
C GLU A 401 3.89 -18.88 -20.12
N SER A 402 4.83 -19.57 -19.47
CA SER A 402 5.22 -20.93 -19.86
C SER A 402 4.07 -21.94 -19.80
N TYR A 403 3.23 -21.83 -18.78
CA TYR A 403 2.07 -22.70 -18.61
C TYR A 403 1.02 -22.45 -19.70
N LEU A 404 0.62 -21.22 -19.90
CA LEU A 404 -0.43 -20.86 -20.87
C LEU A 404 0.01 -21.08 -22.31
N THR A 405 1.29 -20.85 -22.63
CA THR A 405 1.84 -21.18 -23.95
C THR A 405 1.72 -22.67 -24.24
N ARG A 406 2.10 -23.53 -23.30
CA ARG A 406 1.98 -24.98 -23.44
C ARG A 406 0.54 -25.46 -23.46
N LEU A 407 -0.32 -24.84 -22.68
CA LEU A 407 -1.75 -25.11 -22.65
C LEU A 407 -2.37 -24.81 -24.02
N PHE A 408 -2.09 -23.63 -24.55
CA PHE A 408 -2.68 -23.21 -25.83
C PHE A 408 -2.12 -24.01 -27.01
N ALA A 409 -0.85 -24.38 -27.00
CA ALA A 409 -0.29 -25.29 -28.00
C ALA A 409 -1.03 -26.66 -28.02
N ARG A 410 -1.56 -27.11 -26.86
CA ARG A 410 -2.43 -28.29 -26.80
C ARG A 410 -3.82 -28.03 -27.39
N VAL A 411 -4.34 -26.83 -27.25
CA VAL A 411 -5.60 -26.38 -27.89
C VAL A 411 -5.43 -26.39 -29.40
N GLU A 412 -4.36 -25.80 -29.92
CA GLU A 412 -4.04 -25.76 -31.35
C GLU A 412 -3.80 -27.16 -31.93
N GLY A 413 -3.23 -28.07 -31.14
CA GLY A 413 -3.03 -29.47 -31.51
C GLY A 413 -4.26 -30.37 -31.33
N CYS A 414 -5.40 -29.84 -30.90
CA CYS A 414 -6.63 -30.60 -30.72
C CYS A 414 -7.23 -31.00 -32.10
N PRO A 415 -7.51 -32.27 -32.36
CA PRO A 415 -8.12 -32.68 -33.63
C PRO A 415 -9.44 -31.92 -33.89
N GLY A 416 -9.53 -31.26 -35.03
CA GLY A 416 -10.69 -30.48 -35.44
C GLY A 416 -10.72 -29.03 -34.92
N TYR A 417 -9.66 -28.57 -34.26
CA TYR A 417 -9.52 -27.15 -33.93
C TYR A 417 -9.28 -26.31 -35.20
N GLU A 418 -9.97 -25.19 -35.28
CA GLU A 418 -9.74 -24.15 -36.31
C GLU A 418 -9.53 -22.79 -35.62
N PRO A 419 -8.62 -21.96 -36.16
CA PRO A 419 -8.42 -20.60 -35.60
C PRO A 419 -9.72 -19.79 -35.53
N GLY A 420 -10.03 -19.22 -34.39
CA GLY A 420 -11.26 -18.47 -34.14
C GLY A 420 -12.39 -19.31 -33.50
N MET A 421 -12.18 -20.63 -33.29
CA MET A 421 -13.12 -21.42 -32.49
C MET A 421 -13.16 -20.94 -31.04
N GLU A 422 -14.32 -21.05 -30.39
CA GLU A 422 -14.48 -20.87 -28.97
C GLU A 422 -13.63 -21.85 -28.16
N VAL A 423 -12.96 -21.37 -27.12
CA VAL A 423 -12.19 -22.21 -26.21
C VAL A 423 -12.70 -22.01 -24.78
N ALA A 424 -13.19 -23.08 -24.17
CA ALA A 424 -13.69 -23.09 -22.81
C ALA A 424 -12.59 -23.57 -21.84
N PHE A 425 -11.99 -22.65 -21.08
CA PHE A 425 -11.08 -23.02 -19.99
C PHE A 425 -11.91 -23.21 -18.72
N VAL A 426 -12.29 -24.44 -18.39
CA VAL A 426 -13.17 -24.74 -17.26
C VAL A 426 -12.35 -24.98 -15.99
N GLY A 427 -12.41 -24.01 -15.10
CA GLY A 427 -11.66 -23.99 -13.85
C GLY A 427 -10.54 -22.94 -13.81
N ALA A 428 -9.77 -22.94 -12.73
CA ALA A 428 -8.62 -22.07 -12.51
C ALA A 428 -7.31 -22.90 -12.56
N ILE A 429 -6.19 -22.22 -12.82
CA ILE A 429 -4.87 -22.87 -12.81
C ILE A 429 -4.50 -23.21 -11.36
N ALA A 430 -4.20 -24.49 -11.09
CA ALA A 430 -3.75 -24.93 -9.78
C ALA A 430 -2.39 -24.32 -9.44
N GLN A 431 -2.33 -23.57 -8.34
CA GLN A 431 -1.12 -22.85 -7.90
C GLN A 431 0.04 -23.79 -7.61
N GLU A 432 -0.25 -24.97 -7.04
CA GLU A 432 0.77 -25.97 -6.68
C GLU A 432 1.53 -26.51 -7.90
N GLN A 433 0.93 -26.48 -9.08
CA GLN A 433 1.57 -26.93 -10.33
C GLN A 433 2.64 -25.98 -10.85
N LEU A 434 2.63 -24.73 -10.39
CA LEU A 434 3.48 -23.65 -10.86
C LEU A 434 4.49 -23.19 -9.81
N ARG A 435 4.35 -23.68 -8.58
CA ARG A 435 5.10 -23.18 -7.44
C ARG A 435 6.59 -23.33 -7.65
N ALA A 436 7.28 -22.21 -7.80
CA ALA A 436 8.73 -22.19 -7.76
C ALA A 436 9.18 -22.54 -6.33
N GLN A 437 9.82 -23.71 -6.16
CA GLN A 437 10.31 -24.17 -4.88
C GLN A 437 11.58 -23.43 -4.48
N ILE A 438 11.48 -22.10 -4.34
CA ILE A 438 12.59 -21.27 -3.89
C ILE A 438 12.28 -20.84 -2.45
N PRO A 439 12.98 -21.38 -1.44
CA PRO A 439 12.69 -21.12 -0.03
C PRO A 439 12.68 -19.64 0.35
N SER A 440 13.52 -18.81 -0.31
CA SER A 440 13.56 -17.35 -0.08
C SER A 440 12.27 -16.63 -0.43
N TYR A 441 11.43 -17.20 -1.29
CA TYR A 441 10.14 -16.59 -1.65
C TYR A 441 9.09 -16.73 -0.56
N ALA A 442 9.24 -17.69 0.36
CA ALA A 442 8.37 -17.80 1.54
C ALA A 442 8.39 -16.52 2.41
N GLN A 443 9.43 -15.69 2.31
CA GLN A 443 9.53 -14.43 3.03
C GLN A 443 8.66 -13.31 2.43
N VAL A 444 8.21 -13.46 1.19
CA VAL A 444 7.39 -12.50 0.46
C VAL A 444 6.10 -13.12 -0.06
N ASP A 445 5.82 -14.35 0.39
CA ASP A 445 4.55 -15.03 0.10
C ASP A 445 3.45 -14.35 0.88
N HIS A 446 2.61 -13.54 0.22
CA HIS A 446 1.49 -13.01 0.95
C HIS A 446 0.46 -12.21 0.19
N TYR A 447 -0.72 -12.23 0.70
CA TYR A 447 -1.83 -11.27 0.58
C TYR A 447 -2.03 -10.65 -0.80
N SER A 448 -2.31 -11.46 -1.81
CA SER A 448 -2.66 -11.09 -3.17
C SER A 448 -1.53 -10.87 -4.18
N ALA A 449 -0.28 -10.89 -3.78
CA ALA A 449 0.86 -10.93 -4.71
C ALA A 449 2.19 -11.06 -3.93
N PRO A 450 3.20 -11.72 -4.44
CA PRO A 450 3.20 -12.53 -5.65
C PRO A 450 2.59 -13.91 -5.39
N ARG A 451 1.75 -14.35 -6.31
CA ARG A 451 1.25 -15.72 -6.35
C ARG A 451 2.08 -16.55 -7.31
N ASP A 452 1.89 -17.87 -7.27
CA ASP A 452 2.62 -18.79 -8.16
C ASP A 452 2.27 -18.57 -9.63
N ASN A 453 1.13 -17.91 -9.93
CA ASN A 453 0.77 -17.44 -11.26
C ASN A 453 -0.01 -16.12 -11.22
N VAL A 454 -0.07 -15.42 -12.37
CA VAL A 454 -0.77 -14.15 -12.54
C VAL A 454 -2.24 -14.35 -12.91
N ALA A 455 -2.58 -15.47 -13.55
CA ALA A 455 -3.94 -15.80 -13.99
C ALA A 455 -4.72 -16.48 -12.86
N VAL A 456 -5.06 -15.74 -11.81
CA VAL A 456 -5.69 -16.24 -10.58
C VAL A 456 -7.14 -16.69 -10.79
N LEU A 457 -7.90 -15.97 -11.63
CA LEU A 457 -9.29 -16.28 -11.96
C LEU A 457 -9.39 -16.76 -13.39
N ASN A 458 -10.47 -17.46 -13.71
CA ASN A 458 -10.73 -17.96 -15.06
C ASN A 458 -10.60 -16.86 -16.13
N LYS A 459 -11.24 -15.72 -15.95
CA LYS A 459 -11.17 -14.58 -16.87
C LYS A 459 -9.73 -14.08 -17.13
N HIS A 460 -8.83 -14.24 -16.16
CA HIS A 460 -7.43 -13.81 -16.31
C HIS A 460 -6.68 -14.70 -17.33
N ILE A 461 -7.11 -15.95 -17.53
CA ILE A 461 -6.55 -16.83 -18.57
C ILE A 461 -6.80 -16.21 -19.94
N TYR A 462 -8.05 -15.79 -20.23
CA TYR A 462 -8.42 -15.15 -21.49
C TYR A 462 -7.68 -13.83 -21.69
N HIS A 463 -7.66 -12.97 -20.65
CA HIS A 463 -6.96 -11.69 -20.73
C HIS A 463 -5.46 -11.89 -20.95
N TYR A 464 -4.84 -12.87 -20.29
CA TYR A 464 -3.43 -13.15 -20.46
C TYR A 464 -3.11 -13.67 -21.87
N LEU A 465 -3.89 -14.63 -22.37
CA LEU A 465 -3.75 -15.14 -23.73
C LEU A 465 -3.89 -14.02 -24.76
N ARG A 466 -4.93 -13.20 -24.66
CA ARG A 466 -5.22 -12.13 -25.61
C ARG A 466 -4.23 -10.96 -25.52
N ASP A 467 -3.99 -10.44 -24.33
CA ASP A 467 -3.32 -9.16 -24.15
C ASP A 467 -1.80 -9.29 -23.95
N TRP A 468 -1.32 -10.46 -23.56
CA TRP A 468 0.11 -10.74 -23.34
C TRP A 468 0.69 -11.70 -24.38
N LEU A 469 -0.03 -12.74 -24.75
CA LEU A 469 0.43 -13.71 -25.73
C LEU A 469 -0.07 -13.39 -27.14
N ASN A 470 -0.90 -12.37 -27.30
CA ASN A 470 -1.50 -11.97 -28.59
C ASN A 470 -2.27 -13.12 -29.28
N ILE A 471 -2.93 -13.94 -28.49
CA ILE A 471 -3.74 -15.05 -28.94
C ILE A 471 -5.20 -14.61 -28.91
N PRO A 472 -5.91 -14.56 -30.06
CA PRO A 472 -7.29 -14.08 -30.12
C PRO A 472 -8.26 -15.12 -29.55
N VAL A 473 -8.55 -15.02 -28.27
CA VAL A 473 -9.57 -15.82 -27.57
C VAL A 473 -10.61 -14.92 -26.95
N GLU A 474 -11.86 -15.32 -27.02
CA GLU A 474 -12.97 -14.61 -26.39
C GLU A 474 -13.33 -15.27 -25.05
N GLU A 475 -13.63 -14.44 -24.06
CA GLU A 475 -14.07 -14.87 -22.73
C GLU A 475 -15.49 -15.43 -22.84
N LEU A 476 -15.69 -16.67 -22.39
CA LEU A 476 -17.02 -17.27 -22.30
C LEU A 476 -17.70 -16.88 -20.99
N ASP A 477 -19.01 -16.77 -21.05
CA ASP A 477 -19.82 -16.42 -19.87
C ASP A 477 -19.84 -17.57 -18.84
N GLU A 478 -20.14 -17.20 -17.60
CA GLU A 478 -20.13 -18.14 -16.48
C GLU A 478 -21.21 -19.21 -16.57
N GLU A 479 -22.36 -18.92 -17.19
CA GLU A 479 -23.44 -19.89 -17.36
C GLU A 479 -23.03 -20.99 -18.34
N THR A 480 -22.37 -20.62 -19.43
CA THR A 480 -21.78 -21.56 -20.38
C THR A 480 -20.75 -22.47 -19.70
N MET A 481 -19.87 -21.91 -18.88
CA MET A 481 -18.87 -22.70 -18.13
C MET A 481 -19.51 -23.67 -17.14
N LYS A 482 -20.55 -23.25 -16.42
CA LYS A 482 -21.34 -24.10 -15.51
C LYS A 482 -22.05 -25.22 -16.27
N SER A 483 -22.64 -24.90 -17.41
CA SER A 483 -23.31 -25.89 -18.27
C SER A 483 -22.36 -26.98 -18.72
N ILE A 484 -21.18 -26.59 -19.22
CA ILE A 484 -20.13 -27.57 -19.63
C ILE A 484 -19.72 -28.42 -18.43
N ALA A 485 -19.46 -27.83 -17.28
CA ALA A 485 -18.99 -28.55 -16.08
C ALA A 485 -19.99 -29.59 -15.55
N GLN A 486 -21.30 -29.44 -15.84
CA GLN A 486 -22.33 -30.36 -15.41
C GLN A 486 -22.47 -31.58 -16.33
N THR A 487 -21.93 -31.54 -17.56
CA THR A 487 -22.05 -32.63 -18.54
C THR A 487 -21.30 -33.88 -18.09
N ALA A 488 -21.87 -35.05 -18.46
CA ALA A 488 -21.25 -36.33 -18.10
C ALA A 488 -19.89 -36.51 -18.78
N TRP A 489 -19.76 -36.06 -20.02
CA TRP A 489 -18.50 -36.18 -20.77
C TRP A 489 -17.40 -35.29 -20.15
N PHE A 490 -17.70 -34.06 -19.70
CA PHE A 490 -16.72 -33.20 -19.01
C PHE A 490 -16.25 -33.84 -17.70
N LYS A 491 -17.18 -34.38 -16.91
CA LYS A 491 -16.84 -35.05 -15.64
C LYS A 491 -15.89 -36.25 -15.88
N ALA A 492 -16.04 -36.96 -16.99
CA ALA A 492 -15.17 -38.05 -17.36
C ALA A 492 -13.82 -37.63 -17.95
N MET A 493 -13.65 -36.36 -18.36
CA MET A 493 -12.36 -35.86 -18.86
C MET A 493 -11.30 -35.86 -17.74
N PRO A 494 -10.05 -36.21 -18.07
CA PRO A 494 -8.94 -36.02 -17.12
C PRO A 494 -8.57 -34.57 -16.98
N LEU A 495 -7.91 -34.22 -15.86
CA LEU A 495 -7.36 -32.88 -15.63
C LEU A 495 -6.14 -32.62 -16.52
N TYR A 496 -6.00 -31.36 -16.96
CA TYR A 496 -4.78 -30.90 -17.60
C TYR A 496 -3.57 -31.02 -16.61
N PRO A 497 -2.41 -31.55 -17.05
CA PRO A 497 -1.96 -31.77 -18.44
C PRO A 497 -2.14 -33.20 -18.96
N ALA A 498 -2.96 -34.05 -18.36
CA ALA A 498 -3.13 -35.41 -18.80
C ALA A 498 -3.67 -35.51 -20.26
N PRO A 499 -3.33 -36.56 -21.01
CA PRO A 499 -3.92 -36.81 -22.35
C PRO A 499 -5.46 -36.85 -22.26
N GLY A 500 -6.15 -36.17 -23.19
CA GLY A 500 -7.61 -36.08 -23.19
C GLY A 500 -8.21 -34.96 -22.33
N SER A 501 -7.38 -34.16 -21.64
CA SER A 501 -7.83 -32.98 -20.89
C SER A 501 -8.19 -31.77 -21.77
N VAL A 502 -7.88 -31.85 -23.07
CA VAL A 502 -8.26 -30.90 -24.11
C VAL A 502 -8.99 -31.70 -25.20
N ALA A 503 -10.23 -31.34 -25.48
CA ALA A 503 -11.06 -32.07 -26.44
C ALA A 503 -12.04 -31.12 -27.16
N LEU A 504 -12.38 -31.45 -28.41
CA LEU A 504 -13.44 -30.77 -29.14
C LEU A 504 -14.78 -31.40 -28.72
N ALA A 505 -15.70 -30.57 -28.23
CA ALA A 505 -17.03 -30.94 -27.82
C ALA A 505 -18.02 -29.81 -28.13
N GLU A 506 -19.17 -30.14 -28.68
CA GLU A 506 -20.26 -29.18 -28.97
C GLU A 506 -19.81 -27.96 -29.81
N GLY A 507 -18.88 -28.17 -30.75
CA GLY A 507 -18.37 -27.13 -31.65
C GLY A 507 -17.35 -26.18 -31.04
N ARG A 508 -16.83 -26.46 -29.83
CA ARG A 508 -15.80 -25.67 -29.12
C ARG A 508 -14.71 -26.56 -28.54
N VAL A 509 -13.53 -26.02 -28.32
CA VAL A 509 -12.48 -26.76 -27.60
C VAL A 509 -12.67 -26.54 -26.11
N VAL A 510 -12.70 -27.63 -25.35
CA VAL A 510 -12.85 -27.61 -23.89
C VAL A 510 -11.57 -28.06 -23.22
N VAL A 511 -11.12 -27.31 -22.24
CA VAL A 511 -9.95 -27.59 -21.41
C VAL A 511 -10.40 -27.77 -19.96
N LYS A 512 -10.14 -28.96 -19.38
CA LYS A 512 -10.46 -29.23 -17.97
C LYS A 512 -9.29 -28.86 -17.07
N LEU A 513 -9.42 -27.75 -16.31
CA LEU A 513 -8.39 -27.28 -15.38
C LEU A 513 -8.65 -27.69 -13.93
N GLN A 514 -9.91 -27.95 -13.55
CA GLN A 514 -10.31 -28.41 -12.21
C GLN A 514 -11.35 -29.50 -12.30
N GLU A 515 -11.46 -30.32 -11.24
CA GLU A 515 -12.47 -31.42 -11.19
C GLU A 515 -13.89 -30.85 -11.11
N GLU A 516 -14.06 -29.79 -10.29
CA GLU A 516 -15.32 -29.07 -10.12
C GLU A 516 -15.11 -27.62 -10.52
N TYR A 517 -16.04 -27.09 -11.30
CA TYR A 517 -16.01 -25.67 -11.65
C TYR A 517 -16.55 -24.85 -10.48
N THR A 518 -15.67 -24.06 -9.87
CA THR A 518 -16.03 -23.13 -8.82
C THR A 518 -16.23 -21.75 -9.44
N PRO A 519 -17.47 -21.22 -9.47
CA PRO A 519 -17.75 -19.89 -9.97
C PRO A 519 -17.01 -18.81 -9.17
N LYS A 520 -16.88 -17.62 -9.76
CA LYS A 520 -16.21 -16.47 -9.12
C LYS A 520 -16.81 -16.10 -7.75
N SER A 521 -18.15 -16.24 -7.60
CA SER A 521 -18.86 -16.01 -6.34
C SER A 521 -18.41 -16.90 -5.20
N ASP A 522 -18.04 -18.16 -5.50
CA ASP A 522 -17.59 -19.11 -4.48
C ASP A 522 -16.16 -18.82 -4.00
N PHE A 523 -15.36 -18.13 -4.82
CA PHE A 523 -14.05 -17.64 -4.39
C PHE A 523 -14.19 -16.46 -3.41
N GLU A 524 -15.20 -15.64 -3.59
CA GLU A 524 -15.59 -14.60 -2.61
C GLU A 524 -16.13 -15.23 -1.32
N ILE A 525 -16.93 -16.31 -1.41
CA ILE A 525 -17.45 -17.08 -0.27
C ILE A 525 -16.31 -17.81 0.47
N ALA A 526 -15.35 -18.42 -0.22
CA ALA A 526 -14.20 -19.05 0.43
C ALA A 526 -13.28 -18.05 1.16
N TYR A 527 -13.38 -16.75 0.83
CA TYR A 527 -12.76 -15.66 1.58
C TYR A 527 -13.59 -15.27 2.81
N GLU A 528 -14.89 -15.50 2.78
CA GLU A 528 -15.82 -15.30 3.91
C GLU A 528 -15.75 -16.45 4.93
N ASP A 529 -15.61 -17.70 4.49
CA ASP A 529 -15.50 -18.88 5.36
C ASP A 529 -14.15 -19.00 6.10
N ARG A 530 -13.17 -18.15 5.82
CA ARG A 530 -11.93 -18.03 6.60
C ARG A 530 -12.02 -16.98 7.72
N ARG A 531 -13.22 -16.52 8.02
CA ARG A 531 -13.54 -15.76 9.23
C ARG A 531 -13.68 -16.71 10.41
#